data_404b3a6f1eaf579a477427166fcc7579
#
_entry.id   404b3a6f1eaf579a477427166fcc7579
#
_cell.length_a   1.000
_cell.length_b   1.000
_cell.length_c   1.000
_cell.angle_alpha   90.00
_cell.angle_beta   90.00
_cell.angle_gamma   90.00
#
_symmetry.space_group_name_H-M   'P 1'
#
loop_
_entity.id
_entity.type
_entity.pdbx_description
1 polymer ?
#
loop_
_entity_poly.entity_id
_entity_poly.type
_entity_poly.pdbx_seq_one_letter_code
_entity_poly.pdbx_strand_id
1 'polypeptide(L)'
;YHVRSALSLVQSDNNTDSIVYTSRHFQPYAESFSKHYAFVGPSVFSKDEPDKEKLRPLVYISLGTVINDRPDFYSRCIEALKDQDADILISCGNVIDIEALGVLPDNVKVYPYVDQPGILSRADVFITHCGMNSISESLYMATPLVLYPQTSEQRAVARRTIEIGAGLMLTDDSVKGIRSAVQEVLNNASYSTAAKACSEDFRSCIGTAGAAEFIENAPHLSEGVDVLSELNKANGRFQFVYWLSIIIIISLIGVLI
;
A
#
# COMPACT_ATOMS: atom_id res chain seq x y z
N TYR A 1 7.04 -24.35 21.92
CA TYR A 1 7.33 -22.95 21.58
C TYR A 1 7.34 -22.09 22.82
N HIS A 2 8.48 -21.50 23.18
CA HIS A 2 8.55 -20.54 24.27
C HIS A 2 8.30 -19.14 23.69
N VAL A 3 7.06 -18.65 23.82
CA VAL A 3 6.72 -17.25 23.49
C VAL A 3 7.40 -16.35 24.52
N ARG A 4 8.47 -15.67 24.14
CA ARG A 4 9.27 -14.83 25.04
C ARG A 4 8.64 -13.43 25.25
N SER A 5 7.83 -12.96 24.29
CA SER A 5 7.11 -11.69 24.38
C SER A 5 5.95 -11.65 23.38
N ALA A 6 4.99 -10.74 23.54
CA ALA A 6 3.94 -10.51 22.54
C ALA A 6 4.52 -10.13 21.16
N LEU A 7 5.64 -9.43 21.13
CA LEU A 7 6.35 -9.12 19.89
C LEU A 7 6.88 -10.36 19.19
N SER A 8 7.31 -11.40 19.92
CA SER A 8 7.80 -12.64 19.31
C SER A 8 6.71 -13.47 18.62
N LEU A 9 5.42 -13.14 18.83
CA LEU A 9 4.30 -13.75 18.11
C LEU A 9 4.06 -13.11 16.74
N VAL A 10 4.45 -11.84 16.58
CA VAL A 10 4.22 -11.06 15.35
C VAL A 10 5.50 -10.78 14.58
N GLN A 11 6.66 -11.06 15.17
CA GLN A 11 7.95 -10.98 14.47
C GLN A 11 8.27 -12.33 13.87
N SER A 12 8.30 -12.37 12.53
CA SER A 12 8.89 -13.50 11.83
C SER A 12 10.42 -13.44 11.90
N ASP A 13 11.05 -14.58 12.02
CA ASP A 13 12.49 -14.77 11.90
C ASP A 13 12.79 -15.82 10.82
N ASN A 14 14.07 -16.06 10.53
CA ASN A 14 14.45 -17.00 9.49
C ASN A 14 14.15 -18.49 9.82
N ASN A 15 13.53 -18.79 10.95
CA ASN A 15 13.08 -20.13 11.35
C ASN A 15 11.56 -20.25 11.42
N THR A 16 10.84 -19.16 11.11
CA THR A 16 9.37 -19.10 11.16
C THR A 16 8.81 -19.14 9.75
N ASP A 17 7.94 -20.10 9.46
CA ASP A 17 7.21 -20.14 8.19
C ASP A 17 6.35 -18.90 8.06
N SER A 18 6.58 -18.15 7.00
CA SER A 18 6.02 -16.82 6.78
C SER A 18 5.57 -16.64 5.36
N ILE A 19 4.39 -16.05 5.16
CA ILE A 19 3.88 -15.67 3.85
C ILE A 19 4.10 -14.18 3.65
N VAL A 20 4.69 -13.82 2.51
CA VAL A 20 5.00 -12.43 2.14
C VAL A 20 4.19 -12.07 0.90
N TYR A 21 3.26 -11.13 1.05
CA TYR A 21 2.35 -10.68 0.00
C TYR A 21 3.02 -9.65 -0.93
N THR A 22 4.18 -10.02 -1.46
CA THR A 22 4.88 -9.32 -2.53
C THR A 22 5.76 -10.31 -3.30
N SER A 23 6.40 -9.88 -4.37
CA SER A 23 7.38 -10.72 -5.08
C SER A 23 8.78 -10.61 -4.47
N ARG A 24 9.62 -11.60 -4.76
CA ARG A 24 11.05 -11.52 -4.39
C ARG A 24 11.76 -10.36 -5.06
N HIS A 25 11.38 -10.04 -6.29
CA HIS A 25 11.96 -8.93 -7.02
C HIS A 25 11.61 -7.57 -6.38
N PHE A 26 10.37 -7.38 -5.93
CA PHE A 26 9.97 -6.14 -5.27
C PHE A 26 10.53 -6.02 -3.84
N GLN A 27 10.73 -7.13 -3.14
CA GLN A 27 11.25 -7.13 -1.76
C GLN A 27 12.72 -6.71 -1.73
N PRO A 28 13.08 -5.61 -1.01
CA PRO A 28 14.50 -5.28 -0.78
C PRO A 28 15.20 -6.40 0.00
N TYR A 29 16.46 -6.69 -0.34
CA TYR A 29 17.29 -7.69 0.33
C TYR A 29 16.65 -9.09 0.37
N ALA A 30 15.95 -9.48 -0.70
CA ALA A 30 15.22 -10.75 -0.76
C ALA A 30 16.12 -11.98 -0.55
N GLU A 31 17.40 -11.86 -0.83
CA GLU A 31 18.43 -12.88 -0.62
C GLU A 31 18.70 -13.16 0.87
N SER A 32 18.38 -12.24 1.77
CA SER A 32 18.56 -12.41 3.22
C SER A 32 17.47 -13.27 3.87
N PHE A 33 16.36 -13.51 3.16
CA PHE A 33 15.24 -14.29 3.64
C PHE A 33 15.46 -15.78 3.38
N SER A 34 15.29 -16.61 4.41
CA SER A 34 15.45 -18.06 4.32
C SER A 34 14.33 -18.71 3.48
N LYS A 35 14.44 -20.05 3.32
CA LYS A 35 13.41 -20.87 2.66
C LYS A 35 12.04 -20.88 3.38
N HIS A 36 11.99 -20.41 4.61
CA HIS A 36 10.75 -20.29 5.38
C HIS A 36 9.87 -19.11 4.94
N TYR A 37 10.35 -18.27 4.04
CA TYR A 37 9.55 -17.16 3.48
C TYR A 37 9.01 -17.51 2.10
N ALA A 38 7.69 -17.69 2.00
CA ALA A 38 6.99 -17.85 0.74
C ALA A 38 6.56 -16.49 0.19
N PHE A 39 7.20 -16.03 -0.88
CA PHE A 39 6.84 -14.82 -1.61
C PHE A 39 5.73 -15.15 -2.60
N VAL A 40 4.49 -14.85 -2.23
CA VAL A 40 3.31 -15.29 -2.98
C VAL A 40 2.79 -14.25 -3.98
N GLY A 41 3.39 -13.06 -4.01
CA GLY A 41 2.89 -11.93 -4.79
C GLY A 41 1.83 -11.12 -4.02
N PRO A 42 1.41 -9.97 -4.56
CA PRO A 42 0.43 -9.12 -3.92
C PRO A 42 -0.96 -9.76 -3.91
N SER A 43 -1.71 -9.52 -2.83
CA SER A 43 -3.11 -9.95 -2.72
C SER A 43 -4.00 -8.90 -3.38
N VAL A 44 -4.13 -8.96 -4.71
CA VAL A 44 -5.02 -8.08 -5.49
C VAL A 44 -6.28 -8.84 -5.85
N PHE A 45 -7.42 -8.37 -5.35
CA PHE A 45 -8.73 -8.96 -5.62
C PHE A 45 -9.40 -8.27 -6.82
N SER A 46 -8.84 -8.47 -8.00
CA SER A 46 -9.47 -8.01 -9.23
C SER A 46 -9.27 -9.04 -10.33
N LYS A 47 -10.30 -9.15 -11.18
CA LYS A 47 -10.23 -9.93 -12.44
C LYS A 47 -9.88 -9.03 -13.62
N ASP A 48 -9.77 -7.72 -13.40
CA ASP A 48 -9.47 -6.77 -14.44
C ASP A 48 -8.05 -6.97 -14.94
N GLU A 49 -7.90 -6.93 -16.23
CA GLU A 49 -6.61 -6.85 -16.90
C GLU A 49 -6.28 -5.39 -17.20
N PRO A 50 -4.98 -5.03 -17.31
CA PRO A 50 -4.61 -3.68 -17.73
C PRO A 50 -5.24 -3.33 -19.08
N ASP A 51 -6.10 -2.31 -19.08
CA ASP A 51 -6.75 -1.76 -20.28
C ASP A 51 -6.38 -0.27 -20.38
N LYS A 52 -5.39 0.03 -21.20
CA LYS A 52 -4.88 1.40 -21.40
C LYS A 52 -5.36 2.03 -22.71
N GLU A 53 -6.19 1.32 -23.49
CA GLU A 53 -6.72 1.83 -24.75
C GLU A 53 -7.86 2.82 -24.48
N LYS A 54 -7.59 4.11 -24.67
CA LYS A 54 -8.56 5.19 -24.53
C LYS A 54 -8.10 6.45 -25.24
N LEU A 55 -9.05 7.37 -25.47
CA LEU A 55 -8.79 8.61 -26.22
C LEU A 55 -7.98 9.64 -25.42
N ARG A 56 -8.07 9.62 -24.07
CA ARG A 56 -7.40 10.58 -23.20
C ARG A 56 -6.75 9.86 -22.03
N PRO A 57 -5.57 10.31 -21.56
CA PRO A 57 -4.95 9.78 -20.34
C PRO A 57 -5.87 9.92 -19.14
N LEU A 58 -5.81 8.96 -18.22
CA LEU A 58 -6.49 9.02 -16.93
C LEU A 58 -5.47 9.16 -15.80
N VAL A 59 -5.57 10.24 -15.04
CA VAL A 59 -4.81 10.45 -13.81
C VAL A 59 -5.70 10.10 -12.62
N TYR A 60 -5.31 9.10 -11.85
CA TYR A 60 -5.99 8.73 -10.62
C TYR A 60 -5.26 9.33 -9.42
N ILE A 61 -6.00 9.78 -8.40
CA ILE A 61 -5.44 10.41 -7.19
C ILE A 61 -6.12 9.83 -5.95
N SER A 62 -5.34 9.27 -5.01
CA SER A 62 -5.85 8.84 -3.71
C SER A 62 -4.75 8.85 -2.65
N LEU A 63 -5.07 9.40 -1.49
CA LEU A 63 -4.21 9.36 -0.30
C LEU A 63 -4.56 8.22 0.66
N GLY A 64 -5.35 7.25 0.21
CA GLY A 64 -5.79 6.11 1.02
C GLY A 64 -6.90 6.45 2.01
N THR A 65 -6.98 5.69 3.11
CA THR A 65 -8.12 5.74 4.04
C THR A 65 -7.78 6.27 5.43
N VAL A 66 -6.50 6.42 5.77
CA VAL A 66 -6.06 6.76 7.14
C VAL A 66 -5.63 8.23 7.26
N ILE A 67 -4.70 8.68 6.41
CA ILE A 67 -4.17 10.06 6.41
C ILE A 67 -4.58 10.71 5.08
N ASN A 68 -5.85 11.00 4.94
CA ASN A 68 -6.44 11.54 3.71
C ASN A 68 -7.18 12.87 3.91
N ASP A 69 -7.26 13.39 5.13
CA ASP A 69 -7.82 14.71 5.42
C ASP A 69 -6.86 15.82 4.96
N ARG A 70 -6.78 15.98 3.64
CA ARG A 70 -5.89 16.93 2.96
C ARG A 70 -6.62 17.68 1.84
N PRO A 71 -7.69 18.46 2.17
CA PRO A 71 -8.45 19.22 1.18
C PRO A 71 -7.55 20.20 0.42
N ASP A 72 -6.55 20.77 1.07
CA ASP A 72 -5.52 21.63 0.50
C ASP A 72 -4.74 20.95 -0.64
N PHE A 73 -4.35 19.70 -0.45
CA PHE A 73 -3.64 18.92 -1.47
C PHE A 73 -4.54 18.57 -2.67
N TYR A 74 -5.77 18.11 -2.40
CA TYR A 74 -6.71 17.83 -3.48
C TYR A 74 -7.06 19.07 -4.30
N SER A 75 -7.26 20.23 -3.65
CA SER A 75 -7.48 21.50 -4.35
C SER A 75 -6.29 21.89 -5.22
N ARG A 76 -5.03 21.69 -4.76
CA ARG A 76 -3.85 21.91 -5.59
C ARG A 76 -3.76 20.92 -6.75
N CYS A 77 -4.16 19.66 -6.57
CA CYS A 77 -4.21 18.68 -7.67
C CYS A 77 -5.23 19.10 -8.73
N ILE A 78 -6.43 19.53 -8.33
CA ILE A 78 -7.46 20.02 -9.24
C ILE A 78 -6.92 21.22 -10.04
N GLU A 79 -6.36 22.22 -9.37
CA GLU A 79 -5.79 23.42 -10.03
C GLU A 79 -4.61 23.08 -10.95
N ALA A 80 -3.79 22.10 -10.57
CA ALA A 80 -2.66 21.66 -11.37
C ALA A 80 -3.08 21.00 -12.68
N LEU A 81 -4.21 20.29 -12.68
CA LEU A 81 -4.58 19.37 -13.75
C LEU A 81 -5.82 19.80 -14.54
N LYS A 82 -6.55 20.83 -14.12
CA LYS A 82 -7.80 21.29 -14.76
C LYS A 82 -7.69 21.59 -16.26
N ASP A 83 -6.54 22.10 -16.69
CA ASP A 83 -6.30 22.52 -18.10
C ASP A 83 -5.48 21.46 -18.88
N GLN A 84 -5.29 20.25 -18.32
CA GLN A 84 -4.57 19.19 -19.00
C GLN A 84 -5.49 18.38 -19.92
N ASP A 85 -4.96 17.91 -21.03
CA ASP A 85 -5.68 16.96 -21.89
C ASP A 85 -5.65 15.55 -21.30
N ALA A 86 -6.27 15.41 -20.14
CA ALA A 86 -6.38 14.19 -19.36
C ALA A 86 -7.67 14.20 -18.54
N ASP A 87 -8.23 13.04 -18.27
CA ASP A 87 -9.29 12.85 -17.30
C ASP A 87 -8.69 12.64 -15.89
N ILE A 88 -9.28 13.29 -14.90
CA ILE A 88 -8.80 13.27 -13.52
C ILE A 88 -9.86 12.62 -12.65
N LEU A 89 -9.49 11.58 -11.91
CA LEU A 89 -10.36 10.93 -10.95
C LEU A 89 -9.71 10.97 -9.57
N ILE A 90 -10.42 11.53 -8.60
CA ILE A 90 -9.98 11.65 -7.21
C ILE A 90 -10.86 10.78 -6.31
N SER A 91 -10.24 9.93 -5.48
CA SER A 91 -10.88 9.25 -4.35
C SER A 91 -10.37 9.86 -3.06
N CYS A 92 -11.22 10.67 -2.39
CA CYS A 92 -10.80 11.51 -1.26
C CYS A 92 -11.18 10.95 0.12
N GLY A 93 -11.91 9.82 0.19
CA GLY A 93 -12.48 9.31 1.44
C GLY A 93 -13.72 10.09 1.89
N ASN A 94 -14.30 9.67 3.03
CA ASN A 94 -15.51 10.31 3.58
C ASN A 94 -15.24 11.55 4.45
N VAL A 95 -13.96 11.86 4.71
CA VAL A 95 -13.60 12.98 5.61
C VAL A 95 -13.63 14.31 4.88
N ILE A 96 -13.49 14.29 3.56
CA ILE A 96 -13.46 15.48 2.71
C ILE A 96 -14.89 15.86 2.31
N ASP A 97 -15.25 17.10 2.59
CA ASP A 97 -16.43 17.73 2.02
C ASP A 97 -16.15 18.09 0.55
N ILE A 98 -16.74 17.32 -0.36
CA ILE A 98 -16.52 17.50 -1.81
C ILE A 98 -17.09 18.84 -2.28
N GLU A 99 -18.17 19.33 -1.69
CA GLU A 99 -18.77 20.63 -2.05
C GLU A 99 -17.81 21.78 -1.69
N ALA A 100 -17.04 21.63 -0.63
CA ALA A 100 -16.02 22.60 -0.22
C ALA A 100 -14.83 22.72 -1.19
N LEU A 101 -14.65 21.74 -2.11
CA LEU A 101 -13.65 21.84 -3.18
C LEU A 101 -14.07 22.81 -4.29
N GLY A 102 -15.31 23.32 -4.25
CA GLY A 102 -15.83 24.30 -5.20
C GLY A 102 -16.32 23.69 -6.52
N VAL A 103 -16.42 24.52 -7.54
CA VAL A 103 -16.86 24.07 -8.87
C VAL A 103 -15.76 23.25 -9.54
N LEU A 104 -16.07 21.98 -9.79
CA LEU A 104 -15.11 21.08 -10.43
C LEU A 104 -15.03 21.35 -11.94
N PRO A 105 -13.83 21.36 -12.52
CA PRO A 105 -13.63 21.40 -13.97
C PRO A 105 -14.23 20.15 -14.66
N ASP A 106 -14.59 20.28 -15.93
CA ASP A 106 -15.25 19.21 -16.71
C ASP A 106 -14.45 17.91 -16.79
N ASN A 107 -13.12 18.01 -16.74
CA ASN A 107 -12.20 16.88 -16.78
C ASN A 107 -11.92 16.27 -15.39
N VAL A 108 -12.51 16.78 -14.30
CA VAL A 108 -12.25 16.33 -12.92
C VAL A 108 -13.50 15.70 -12.31
N LYS A 109 -13.34 14.49 -11.78
CA LYS A 109 -14.36 13.79 -11.01
C LYS A 109 -13.82 13.44 -9.63
N VAL A 110 -14.60 13.73 -8.59
CA VAL A 110 -14.24 13.45 -7.19
C VAL A 110 -15.28 12.53 -6.58
N TYR A 111 -14.83 11.48 -5.91
CA TYR A 111 -15.66 10.50 -5.23
C TYR A 111 -15.12 10.20 -3.83
N PRO A 112 -16.00 9.89 -2.87
CA PRO A 112 -15.53 9.39 -1.57
C PRO A 112 -14.80 8.06 -1.69
N TYR A 113 -15.34 7.12 -2.49
CA TYR A 113 -14.76 5.81 -2.76
C TYR A 113 -14.97 5.38 -4.21
N VAL A 114 -14.04 4.58 -4.70
CA VAL A 114 -14.10 3.94 -6.01
C VAL A 114 -13.59 2.50 -5.91
N ASP A 115 -13.90 1.69 -6.91
CA ASP A 115 -13.21 0.42 -7.14
C ASP A 115 -11.79 0.73 -7.65
N GLN A 116 -10.83 0.79 -6.72
CA GLN A 116 -9.45 1.21 -7.03
C GLN A 116 -8.78 0.30 -8.05
N PRO A 117 -8.83 -1.05 -7.95
CA PRO A 117 -8.26 -1.92 -8.99
C PRO A 117 -8.86 -1.69 -10.37
N GLY A 118 -10.19 -1.54 -10.46
CA GLY A 118 -10.87 -1.26 -11.74
C GLY A 118 -10.50 0.10 -12.32
N ILE A 119 -10.23 1.13 -11.49
CA ILE A 119 -9.71 2.41 -11.97
C ILE A 119 -8.24 2.28 -12.40
N LEU A 120 -7.41 1.60 -11.60
CA LEU A 120 -5.99 1.41 -11.89
C LEU A 120 -5.75 0.60 -13.18
N SER A 121 -6.64 -0.34 -13.52
CA SER A 121 -6.53 -1.08 -14.79
C SER A 121 -6.52 -0.14 -16.00
N ARG A 122 -7.15 1.04 -15.89
CA ARG A 122 -7.26 2.04 -16.94
C ARG A 122 -6.41 3.29 -16.72
N ALA A 123 -5.96 3.56 -15.49
CA ALA A 123 -5.18 4.77 -15.17
C ALA A 123 -3.79 4.75 -15.83
N ASP A 124 -3.31 5.89 -16.33
CA ASP A 124 -1.97 6.07 -16.88
C ASP A 124 -0.98 6.58 -15.84
N VAL A 125 -1.46 7.27 -14.81
CA VAL A 125 -0.68 7.74 -13.66
C VAL A 125 -1.52 7.65 -12.41
N PHE A 126 -0.91 7.23 -11.32
CA PHE A 126 -1.52 7.25 -10.00
C PHE A 126 -0.71 8.13 -9.02
N ILE A 127 -1.33 9.21 -8.51
CA ILE A 127 -0.77 10.00 -7.39
C ILE A 127 -1.21 9.34 -6.09
N THR A 128 -0.27 8.84 -5.31
CA THR A 128 -0.55 8.01 -4.13
C THR A 128 0.28 8.39 -2.91
N HIS A 129 -0.26 8.14 -1.71
CA HIS A 129 0.46 8.22 -0.43
C HIS A 129 1.48 7.10 -0.20
N CYS A 130 1.61 6.15 -1.13
CA CYS A 130 2.56 5.05 -1.09
C CYS A 130 2.29 3.97 -0.02
N GLY A 131 1.03 3.77 0.38
CA GLY A 131 0.65 2.59 1.17
C GLY A 131 0.91 1.31 0.37
N MET A 132 1.40 0.25 1.04
CA MET A 132 1.84 -0.98 0.35
C MET A 132 0.76 -1.58 -0.54
N ASN A 133 -0.50 -1.61 -0.10
CA ASN A 133 -1.60 -2.14 -0.91
C ASN A 133 -1.83 -1.31 -2.18
N SER A 134 -1.86 0.02 -2.06
CA SER A 134 -2.05 0.92 -3.20
C SER A 134 -0.92 0.82 -4.22
N ILE A 135 0.33 0.70 -3.76
CA ILE A 135 1.48 0.45 -4.63
C ILE A 135 1.35 -0.91 -5.32
N SER A 136 1.02 -1.96 -4.55
CA SER A 136 0.85 -3.32 -5.09
C SER A 136 -0.24 -3.41 -6.15
N GLU A 137 -1.40 -2.80 -5.90
CA GLU A 137 -2.52 -2.75 -6.86
C GLU A 137 -2.13 -1.98 -8.12
N SER A 138 -1.47 -0.81 -7.95
CA SER A 138 -1.01 0.00 -9.07
C SER A 138 -0.03 -0.74 -9.97
N LEU A 139 1.00 -1.33 -9.38
CA LEU A 139 2.01 -2.09 -10.12
C LEU A 139 1.45 -3.38 -10.73
N TYR A 140 0.52 -4.05 -10.04
CA TYR A 140 -0.18 -5.21 -10.60
C TYR A 140 -0.97 -4.83 -11.86
N MET A 141 -1.56 -3.62 -11.90
CA MET A 141 -2.27 -3.06 -13.06
C MET A 141 -1.36 -2.31 -14.04
N ALA A 142 -0.05 -2.44 -13.91
CA ALA A 142 0.94 -1.78 -14.77
C ALA A 142 0.78 -0.25 -14.84
N THR A 143 0.39 0.38 -13.73
CA THR A 143 0.18 1.83 -13.63
C THR A 143 1.37 2.49 -12.94
N PRO A 144 2.11 3.39 -13.60
CA PRO A 144 3.21 4.14 -12.99
C PRO A 144 2.71 5.20 -12.01
N LEU A 145 3.60 5.65 -11.12
CA LEU A 145 3.21 6.39 -9.94
C LEU A 145 3.91 7.73 -9.76
N VAL A 146 3.14 8.71 -9.26
CA VAL A 146 3.67 9.90 -8.57
C VAL A 146 3.53 9.66 -7.06
N LEU A 147 4.64 9.68 -6.34
CA LEU A 147 4.78 9.19 -4.98
C LEU A 147 4.78 10.34 -3.97
N TYR A 148 3.77 10.39 -3.11
CA TYR A 148 3.58 11.42 -2.06
C TYR A 148 3.48 10.79 -0.66
N PRO A 149 4.57 10.20 -0.13
CA PRO A 149 4.54 9.51 1.16
C PRO A 149 4.44 10.48 2.33
N GLN A 150 3.64 10.11 3.34
CA GLN A 150 3.38 10.92 4.53
C GLN A 150 4.03 10.32 5.79
N THR A 151 4.32 9.02 5.81
CA THR A 151 4.94 8.31 6.94
C THR A 151 6.32 7.73 6.58
N SER A 152 7.06 7.26 7.57
CA SER A 152 8.37 6.61 7.35
C SER A 152 8.24 5.28 6.60
N GLU A 153 7.20 4.50 6.89
CA GLU A 153 6.89 3.24 6.20
C GLU A 153 6.58 3.52 4.73
N GLN A 154 5.69 4.46 4.44
CA GLN A 154 5.34 4.87 3.08
C GLN A 154 6.55 5.39 2.29
N ARG A 155 7.49 6.09 2.97
CA ARG A 155 8.76 6.51 2.35
C ARG A 155 9.66 5.33 1.97
N ALA A 156 9.65 4.25 2.75
CA ALA A 156 10.41 3.04 2.39
C ALA A 156 9.83 2.36 1.14
N VAL A 157 8.50 2.22 1.07
CA VAL A 157 7.81 1.68 -0.10
C VAL A 157 8.02 2.56 -1.34
N ALA A 158 7.94 3.90 -1.18
CA ALA A 158 8.19 4.85 -2.25
C ALA A 158 9.62 4.74 -2.80
N ARG A 159 10.63 4.62 -1.93
CA ARG A 159 12.02 4.41 -2.37
C ARG A 159 12.15 3.14 -3.21
N ARG A 160 11.54 2.03 -2.75
CA ARG A 160 11.58 0.80 -3.53
C ARG A 160 10.93 0.96 -4.90
N THR A 161 9.81 1.67 -4.98
CA THR A 161 9.14 1.96 -6.25
C THR A 161 10.01 2.80 -7.20
N ILE A 162 10.79 3.74 -6.66
CA ILE A 162 11.77 4.52 -7.45
C ILE A 162 12.93 3.63 -7.92
N GLU A 163 13.46 2.77 -7.05
CA GLU A 163 14.57 1.85 -7.40
C GLU A 163 14.22 0.92 -8.56
N ILE A 164 12.97 0.47 -8.66
CA ILE A 164 12.50 -0.34 -9.79
C ILE A 164 12.13 0.52 -11.02
N GLY A 165 12.17 1.85 -10.92
CA GLY A 165 11.91 2.77 -12.02
C GLY A 165 10.43 3.04 -12.31
N ALA A 166 9.48 2.56 -11.49
CA ALA A 166 8.05 2.64 -11.76
C ALA A 166 7.37 3.88 -11.16
N GLY A 167 8.12 4.79 -10.53
CA GLY A 167 7.53 5.98 -9.93
C GLY A 167 8.51 7.13 -9.72
N LEU A 168 7.94 8.34 -9.62
CA LEU A 168 8.61 9.61 -9.38
C LEU A 168 8.19 10.18 -8.01
N MET A 169 9.15 10.59 -7.19
CA MET A 169 8.87 11.28 -5.92
C MET A 169 8.33 12.68 -6.17
N LEU A 170 7.17 13.00 -5.61
CA LEU A 170 6.65 14.37 -5.54
C LEU A 170 7.36 15.13 -4.41
N THR A 171 8.37 15.89 -4.76
CA THR A 171 9.16 16.69 -3.80
C THR A 171 8.65 18.13 -3.63
N ASP A 172 7.86 18.61 -4.59
CA ASP A 172 7.20 19.91 -4.59
C ASP A 172 5.70 19.69 -4.82
N ASP A 173 4.89 19.86 -3.77
CA ASP A 173 3.44 19.68 -3.82
C ASP A 173 2.68 20.97 -4.17
N SER A 174 3.38 21.97 -4.73
CA SER A 174 2.76 23.13 -5.35
C SER A 174 2.01 22.74 -6.64
N VAL A 175 1.09 23.60 -7.08
CA VAL A 175 0.37 23.44 -8.37
C VAL A 175 1.34 23.17 -9.53
N LYS A 176 2.46 23.91 -9.57
CA LYS A 176 3.49 23.71 -10.60
C LYS A 176 4.22 22.38 -10.47
N GLY A 177 4.59 22.00 -9.24
CA GLY A 177 5.31 20.75 -8.97
C GLY A 177 4.46 19.53 -9.28
N ILE A 178 3.18 19.51 -8.86
CA ILE A 178 2.23 18.43 -9.17
C ILE A 178 2.07 18.29 -10.70
N ARG A 179 1.82 19.41 -11.41
CA ARG A 179 1.69 19.38 -12.87
C ARG A 179 2.93 18.81 -13.55
N SER A 180 4.11 19.27 -13.15
CA SER A 180 5.37 18.81 -13.72
C SER A 180 5.62 17.33 -13.47
N ALA A 181 5.32 16.82 -12.25
CA ALA A 181 5.49 15.41 -11.90
C ALA A 181 4.56 14.50 -12.71
N VAL A 182 3.28 14.88 -12.86
CA VAL A 182 2.32 14.13 -13.68
C VAL A 182 2.74 14.11 -15.14
N GLN A 183 3.11 15.26 -15.71
CA GLN A 183 3.58 15.36 -17.09
C GLN A 183 4.85 14.54 -17.34
N GLU A 184 5.80 14.54 -16.40
CA GLU A 184 7.01 13.71 -16.48
C GLU A 184 6.67 12.23 -16.56
N VAL A 185 5.79 11.73 -15.66
CA VAL A 185 5.41 10.31 -15.66
C VAL A 185 4.60 9.93 -16.90
N LEU A 186 3.70 10.81 -17.38
CA LEU A 186 2.90 10.56 -18.58
C LEU A 186 3.75 10.53 -19.87
N ASN A 187 4.73 11.43 -19.97
CA ASN A 187 5.48 11.62 -21.23
C ASN A 187 6.77 10.77 -21.30
N ASN A 188 7.21 10.20 -20.18
CA ASN A 188 8.41 9.36 -20.12
C ASN A 188 8.04 7.88 -20.01
N ALA A 189 8.07 7.20 -21.15
CA ALA A 189 7.71 5.77 -21.25
C ALA A 189 8.53 4.83 -20.38
N SER A 190 9.65 5.27 -19.79
CA SER A 190 10.43 4.42 -18.88
C SER A 190 9.64 3.99 -17.64
N TYR A 191 8.79 4.88 -17.10
CA TYR A 191 7.95 4.59 -15.94
C TYR A 191 6.89 3.51 -16.24
N SER A 192 6.20 3.64 -17.36
CA SER A 192 5.19 2.65 -17.77
C SER A 192 5.83 1.31 -18.14
N THR A 193 7.01 1.32 -18.75
CA THR A 193 7.78 0.11 -19.06
C THR A 193 8.19 -0.62 -17.76
N ALA A 194 8.69 0.10 -16.77
CA ALA A 194 9.06 -0.48 -15.47
C ALA A 194 7.83 -0.99 -14.70
N ALA A 195 6.73 -0.24 -14.71
CA ALA A 195 5.48 -0.68 -14.08
C ALA A 195 4.94 -1.96 -14.74
N LYS A 196 5.04 -2.09 -16.07
CA LYS A 196 4.65 -3.29 -16.80
C LYS A 196 5.53 -4.49 -16.45
N ALA A 197 6.84 -4.30 -16.39
CA ALA A 197 7.77 -5.37 -15.99
C ALA A 197 7.47 -5.87 -14.55
N CYS A 198 7.15 -4.94 -13.63
CA CYS A 198 6.74 -5.30 -12.28
C CYS A 198 5.38 -6.02 -12.25
N SER A 199 4.43 -5.63 -13.11
CA SER A 199 3.14 -6.32 -13.26
C SER A 199 3.34 -7.77 -13.70
N GLU A 200 4.20 -8.01 -14.69
CA GLU A 200 4.53 -9.36 -15.17
C GLU A 200 5.15 -10.20 -14.04
N ASP A 201 6.08 -9.64 -13.26
CA ASP A 201 6.67 -10.30 -12.10
C ASP A 201 5.61 -10.63 -11.02
N PHE A 202 4.76 -9.68 -10.64
CA PHE A 202 3.70 -9.90 -9.66
C PHE A 202 2.70 -10.97 -10.10
N ARG A 203 2.32 -10.98 -11.37
CA ARG A 203 1.39 -11.97 -11.95
C ARG A 203 2.00 -13.35 -12.10
N SER A 204 3.34 -13.45 -12.14
CA SER A 204 4.06 -14.73 -12.18
C SER A 204 4.14 -15.41 -10.81
N CYS A 205 3.81 -14.73 -9.73
CA CYS A 205 3.84 -15.30 -8.39
C CYS A 205 2.73 -16.34 -8.17
N ILE A 206 2.94 -17.22 -7.18
CA ILE A 206 2.03 -18.35 -6.90
C ILE A 206 0.66 -17.95 -6.36
N GLY A 207 0.50 -16.68 -5.95
CA GLY A 207 -0.77 -16.11 -5.52
C GLY A 207 -1.36 -16.75 -4.24
N THR A 208 -2.65 -16.53 -4.06
CA THR A 208 -3.39 -17.06 -2.90
C THR A 208 -3.46 -18.58 -2.88
N ALA A 209 -3.48 -19.23 -4.04
CA ALA A 209 -3.47 -20.69 -4.11
C ALA A 209 -2.16 -21.28 -3.57
N GLY A 210 -1.02 -20.69 -3.98
CA GLY A 210 0.28 -21.10 -3.44
C GLY A 210 0.47 -20.73 -1.97
N ALA A 211 -0.16 -19.65 -1.50
CA ALA A 211 -0.20 -19.33 -0.06
C ALA A 211 -0.95 -20.41 0.74
N ALA A 212 -2.11 -20.87 0.23
CA ALA A 212 -2.88 -21.95 0.86
C ALA A 212 -2.08 -23.27 0.89
N GLU A 213 -1.47 -23.64 -0.23
CA GLU A 213 -0.61 -24.82 -0.31
C GLU A 213 0.58 -24.75 0.66
N PHE A 214 1.21 -23.58 0.81
CA PHE A 214 2.29 -23.36 1.77
C PHE A 214 1.82 -23.57 3.21
N ILE A 215 0.61 -23.12 3.57
CA ILE A 215 0.02 -23.33 4.89
C ILE A 215 -0.28 -24.81 5.12
N GLU A 216 -0.91 -25.48 4.15
CA GLU A 216 -1.29 -26.89 4.25
C GLU A 216 -0.07 -27.81 4.41
N ASN A 217 1.04 -27.47 3.79
CA ASN A 217 2.30 -28.22 3.87
C ASN A 217 3.19 -27.83 5.05
N ALA A 218 2.79 -26.84 5.88
CA ALA A 218 3.57 -26.44 7.03
C ALA A 218 3.63 -27.58 8.08
N PRO A 219 4.84 -28.05 8.48
CA PRO A 219 5.01 -29.27 9.29
C PRO A 219 4.37 -29.20 10.69
N HIS A 220 3.96 -28.02 11.13
CA HIS A 220 3.42 -27.80 12.48
C HIS A 220 1.91 -27.96 12.60
N LEU A 221 1.17 -28.10 11.51
CA LEU A 221 -0.27 -28.38 11.54
C LEU A 221 -0.59 -29.87 11.76
N SER A 222 0.39 -30.78 11.59
CA SER A 222 0.20 -32.21 11.69
C SER A 222 0.35 -32.77 13.12
N GLU A 223 0.91 -32.04 14.08
CA GLU A 223 1.13 -32.49 15.43
C GLU A 223 0.36 -31.66 16.46
N GLY A 224 -0.98 -31.68 16.40
CA GLY A 224 -1.88 -31.44 17.52
C GLY A 224 -1.50 -30.38 18.57
N VAL A 225 -0.77 -29.32 18.17
CA VAL A 225 -0.60 -28.17 19.04
C VAL A 225 -1.95 -27.49 19.11
N ASP A 226 -2.57 -27.50 20.29
CA ASP A 226 -3.77 -26.74 20.55
C ASP A 226 -3.43 -25.22 20.48
N VAL A 227 -3.40 -24.70 19.26
CA VAL A 227 -3.11 -23.29 18.96
C VAL A 227 -4.03 -22.37 19.76
N LEU A 228 -5.28 -22.77 20.00
CA LEU A 228 -6.23 -22.03 20.81
C LEU A 228 -5.82 -21.98 22.28
N SER A 229 -5.30 -23.09 22.84
CA SER A 229 -4.77 -23.13 24.21
C SER A 229 -3.53 -22.24 24.36
N GLU A 230 -2.61 -22.25 23.40
CA GLU A 230 -1.42 -21.40 23.43
C GLU A 230 -1.76 -19.93 23.20
N LEU A 231 -2.69 -19.61 22.30
CA LEU A 231 -3.21 -18.25 22.13
C LEU A 231 -3.92 -17.74 23.37
N ASN A 232 -4.71 -18.57 24.06
CA ASN A 232 -5.38 -18.18 25.30
C ASN A 232 -4.38 -17.97 26.44
N LYS A 233 -3.33 -18.80 26.56
CA LYS A 233 -2.24 -18.57 27.51
C LYS A 233 -1.47 -17.28 27.23
N ALA A 234 -1.19 -16.98 25.93
CA ALA A 234 -0.54 -15.77 25.51
C ALA A 234 -1.41 -14.53 25.76
N ASN A 235 -2.72 -14.63 25.50
CA ASN A 235 -3.70 -13.56 25.72
C ASN A 235 -3.88 -13.27 27.22
N GLY A 236 -3.90 -14.31 28.08
CA GLY A 236 -3.92 -14.13 29.52
C GLY A 236 -2.67 -13.43 30.06
N ARG A 237 -1.49 -13.73 29.53
CA ARG A 237 -0.24 -13.03 29.86
C ARG A 237 -0.21 -11.60 29.35
N PHE A 238 -0.76 -11.34 28.16
CA PHE A 238 -0.86 -10.00 27.59
C PHE A 238 -1.81 -9.12 28.41
N GLN A 239 -2.95 -9.62 28.82
CA GLN A 239 -3.87 -8.94 29.71
C GLN A 239 -3.20 -8.61 31.06
N PHE A 240 -2.44 -9.55 31.64
CA PHE A 240 -1.72 -9.32 32.89
C PHE A 240 -0.68 -8.20 32.77
N VAL A 241 0.13 -8.19 31.70
CA VAL A 241 1.12 -7.13 31.44
C VAL A 241 0.45 -5.79 31.18
N TYR A 242 -0.66 -5.75 30.47
CA TYR A 242 -1.44 -4.55 30.21
C TYR A 242 -1.99 -3.95 31.52
N TRP A 243 -2.61 -4.76 32.37
CA TRP A 243 -3.10 -4.31 33.67
C TRP A 243 -1.97 -3.88 34.60
N LEU A 244 -0.82 -4.55 34.58
CA LEU A 244 0.36 -4.17 35.37
C LEU A 244 0.90 -2.80 34.93
N SER A 245 0.96 -2.53 33.62
CA SER A 245 1.39 -1.22 33.11
C SER A 245 0.42 -0.10 33.49
N ILE A 246 -0.88 -0.35 33.47
CA ILE A 246 -1.90 0.61 33.95
C ILE A 246 -1.74 0.89 35.45
N ILE A 247 -1.52 -0.13 36.25
CA ILE A 247 -1.31 0.03 37.71
C ILE A 247 -0.04 0.84 37.98
N ILE A 248 1.05 0.60 37.24
CA ILE A 248 2.29 1.35 37.37
C ILE A 248 2.09 2.83 37.00
N ILE A 249 1.37 3.11 35.91
CA ILE A 249 1.07 4.48 35.48
C ILE A 249 0.21 5.20 36.53
N ILE A 250 -0.82 4.57 37.07
CA ILE A 250 -1.68 5.15 38.10
C ILE A 250 -0.88 5.40 39.38
N SER A 251 0.01 4.49 39.77
CA SER A 251 0.89 4.66 40.95
C SER A 251 1.88 5.81 40.77
N LEU A 252 2.42 6.00 39.59
CA LEU A 252 3.32 7.14 39.26
C LEU A 252 2.58 8.47 39.27
N ILE A 253 1.32 8.52 38.83
CA ILE A 253 0.50 9.74 38.89
C ILE A 253 0.11 10.06 40.33
N GLY A 254 -0.19 9.04 41.17
CA GLY A 254 -0.54 9.21 42.58
C GLY A 254 0.63 9.64 43.48
N VAL A 255 1.87 9.57 43.01
CA VAL A 255 3.07 10.08 43.72
C VAL A 255 3.39 11.53 43.33
N LEU A 256 2.76 12.05 42.27
CA LEU A 256 2.96 13.42 41.77
C LEU A 256 1.86 14.41 42.20
N ILE A 257 0.87 13.95 43.01
CA ILE A 257 -0.15 14.76 43.69
C ILE A 257 0.08 14.69 45.17
#